data_5cfa3d0bc401400ea287e65140c97c52
#
_entry.id   5cfa3d0bc401400ea287e65140c97c52
#
_cell.length_a   1.000
_cell.length_b   1.000
_cell.length_c   1.000
_cell.angle_alpha   90.00
_cell.angle_beta   90.00
_cell.angle_gamma   90.00
#
_symmetry.space_group_name_H-M   'P 1'
#
loop_
_entity.id
_entity.type
_entity.pdbx_description
1 polymer ?
#
loop_
_entity_poly.entity_id
_entity_poly.type
_entity_poly.pdbx_seq_one_letter_code
_entity_poly.pdbx_strand_id
1 'polypeptide(L)'
;MISAILLAAGESKRIPLENKLIKSFKGKPLINHILKSLIKSKVNRIIIVLGYEHIKVKKILLKSTKIILIRNKNYKKGISSSIKYGLKKITKKNKGFMITHSDMPLIKSSHINKIYVSLLKKNNLVHVMKYKNRIGNPIGF
;
A
#
# COMPACT_ATOMS: atom_id res chain seq x y z
N MET A 1 -4.37 12.57 -11.57
CA MET A 1 -4.16 12.13 -10.19
C MET A 1 -3.76 10.64 -10.20
N ILE A 2 -2.77 10.23 -9.40
CA ILE A 2 -2.39 8.83 -9.21
C ILE A 2 -2.53 8.49 -7.73
N SER A 3 -3.19 7.38 -7.42
CA SER A 3 -3.41 6.91 -6.05
C SER A 3 -2.60 5.64 -5.76
N ALA A 4 -2.18 5.46 -4.51
CA ALA A 4 -1.60 4.22 -4.02
C ALA A 4 -2.59 3.49 -3.12
N ILE A 5 -2.78 2.20 -3.36
CA ILE A 5 -3.55 1.29 -2.49
C ILE A 5 -2.54 0.53 -1.64
N LEU A 6 -2.55 0.79 -0.33
CA LEU A 6 -1.71 0.09 0.65
C LEU A 6 -2.53 -1.02 1.30
N LEU A 7 -2.16 -2.26 1.02
CA LEU A 7 -2.84 -3.44 1.56
C LEU A 7 -2.33 -3.74 2.98
N ALA A 8 -3.17 -3.54 3.98
CA ALA A 8 -2.86 -3.69 5.39
C ALA A 8 -3.93 -4.50 6.15
N ALA A 9 -4.60 -5.43 5.46
CA ALA A 9 -5.73 -6.17 6.00
C ALA A 9 -5.42 -7.60 6.44
N GLY A 10 -4.21 -8.12 6.17
CA GLY A 10 -3.83 -9.51 6.37
C GLY A 10 -3.61 -9.90 7.83
N GLU A 11 -3.88 -11.17 8.17
CA GLU A 11 -3.75 -11.75 9.52
C GLU A 11 -2.32 -12.14 9.92
N SER A 12 -1.35 -12.07 9.02
CA SER A 12 0.05 -12.50 9.31
C SER A 12 0.17 -13.94 9.84
N LYS A 13 -0.57 -14.89 9.26
CA LYS A 13 -0.71 -16.29 9.74
C LYS A 13 0.61 -17.03 10.05
N ARG A 14 1.74 -16.58 9.50
CA ARG A 14 3.06 -17.19 9.72
C ARG A 14 3.72 -16.77 11.05
N ILE A 15 3.20 -15.76 11.70
CA ILE A 15 3.72 -15.25 12.97
C ILE A 15 2.58 -15.37 13.98
N PRO A 16 2.58 -16.42 14.83
CA PRO A 16 1.52 -16.59 15.82
C PRO A 16 1.45 -15.42 16.78
N LEU A 17 0.23 -15.06 17.18
CA LEU A 17 -0.10 -14.14 18.28
C LEU A 17 0.10 -12.65 18.07
N GLU A 18 0.76 -12.18 16.99
CA GLU A 18 0.97 -10.74 16.81
C GLU A 18 0.80 -10.29 15.35
N ASN A 19 0.19 -9.12 15.18
CA ASN A 19 0.12 -8.45 13.88
C ASN A 19 1.50 -7.88 13.51
N LYS A 20 2.15 -8.47 12.50
CA LYS A 20 3.49 -8.03 12.07
C LYS A 20 3.58 -6.55 11.69
N LEU A 21 2.46 -5.93 11.28
CA LEU A 21 2.44 -4.51 10.87
C LEU A 21 2.68 -3.57 12.04
N ILE A 22 2.33 -4.01 13.26
CA ILE A 22 2.49 -3.25 14.50
C ILE A 22 3.90 -3.45 15.08
N LYS A 23 4.55 -4.59 14.78
CA LYS A 23 5.89 -4.88 15.30
C LYS A 23 6.88 -3.80 14.93
N SER A 24 7.79 -3.50 15.87
CA SER A 24 8.87 -2.58 15.63
C SER A 24 9.90 -3.16 14.65
N PHE A 25 10.20 -2.40 13.63
CA PHE A 25 11.32 -2.63 12.72
C PHE A 25 12.15 -1.35 12.68
N LYS A 26 13.43 -1.43 13.05
CA LYS A 26 14.32 -0.26 13.14
C LYS A 26 13.67 0.93 13.88
N GLY A 27 13.10 0.65 15.07
CA GLY A 27 12.55 1.66 15.98
C GLY A 27 11.18 2.24 15.60
N LYS A 28 10.48 1.68 14.59
CA LYS A 28 9.14 2.13 14.15
C LYS A 28 8.26 0.95 13.77
N PRO A 29 6.92 1.06 13.89
CA PRO A 29 6.02 0.03 13.36
C PRO A 29 6.31 -0.28 11.90
N LEU A 30 6.31 -1.56 11.53
CA LEU A 30 6.69 -2.04 10.20
C LEU A 30 5.95 -1.30 9.08
N ILE A 31 4.62 -1.13 9.23
CA ILE A 31 3.78 -0.44 8.24
C ILE A 31 4.21 1.02 8.00
N ASN A 32 4.75 1.69 9.03
CA ASN A 32 5.09 3.11 8.93
C ASN A 32 6.33 3.38 8.06
N HIS A 33 7.14 2.38 7.75
CA HIS A 33 8.25 2.52 6.82
C HIS A 33 7.75 2.78 5.40
N ILE A 34 6.91 1.89 4.88
CA ILE A 34 6.32 2.07 3.54
C ILE A 34 5.36 3.26 3.50
N LEU A 35 4.58 3.48 4.57
CA LEU A 35 3.67 4.61 4.65
C LEU A 35 4.41 5.96 4.58
N LYS A 36 5.55 6.10 5.28
CA LYS A 36 6.43 7.27 5.18
C LYS A 36 6.93 7.48 3.75
N SER A 37 7.32 6.40 3.07
CA SER A 37 7.77 6.47 1.68
C SER A 37 6.65 6.92 0.73
N LEU A 38 5.42 6.43 0.93
CA LEU A 38 4.24 6.85 0.18
C LEU A 38 3.90 8.32 0.43
N ILE A 39 3.92 8.77 1.69
CA ILE A 39 3.64 10.18 2.05
C ILE A 39 4.64 11.12 1.37
N LYS A 40 5.93 10.75 1.35
CA LYS A 40 7.02 11.54 0.72
C LYS A 40 7.04 11.45 -0.80
N SER A 41 6.32 10.52 -1.40
CA SER A 41 6.27 10.34 -2.84
C SER A 41 5.33 11.32 -3.54
N LYS A 42 5.33 11.31 -4.88
CA LYS A 42 4.46 12.12 -5.73
C LYS A 42 3.01 11.63 -5.79
N VAL A 43 2.64 10.50 -5.17
CA VAL A 43 1.26 10.02 -5.17
C VAL A 43 0.33 11.04 -4.52
N ASN A 44 -0.86 11.19 -5.11
CA ASN A 44 -1.83 12.19 -4.68
C ASN A 44 -2.66 11.70 -3.50
N ARG A 45 -2.99 10.41 -3.44
CA ARG A 45 -3.80 9.78 -2.39
C ARG A 45 -3.21 8.43 -2.00
N ILE A 46 -3.36 8.07 -0.73
CA ILE A 46 -2.94 6.80 -0.16
C ILE A 46 -4.17 6.15 0.46
N ILE A 47 -4.68 5.11 -0.18
CA ILE A 47 -5.85 4.36 0.26
C ILE A 47 -5.34 3.18 1.07
N ILE A 48 -5.49 3.22 2.39
CA ILE A 48 -5.05 2.14 3.28
C ILE A 48 -6.22 1.22 3.55
N VAL A 49 -6.10 -0.03 3.12
CA VAL A 49 -7.11 -1.07 3.33
C VAL A 49 -6.79 -1.83 4.59
N LEU A 50 -7.55 -1.58 5.65
CA LEU A 50 -7.43 -2.22 6.96
C LEU A 50 -8.34 -3.45 7.05
N GLY A 51 -7.99 -4.42 7.89
CA GLY A 51 -8.77 -5.64 8.13
C GLY A 51 -8.54 -6.20 9.52
N TYR A 52 -7.66 -7.19 9.64
CA TYR A 52 -7.28 -7.78 10.91
C TYR A 52 -6.74 -6.73 11.87
N GLU A 53 -7.21 -6.73 13.11
CA GLU A 53 -6.85 -5.77 14.15
C GLU A 53 -6.85 -4.29 13.70
N HIS A 54 -7.79 -3.93 12.83
CA HIS A 54 -7.86 -2.61 12.18
C HIS A 54 -7.79 -1.43 13.17
N ILE A 55 -8.33 -1.58 14.38
CA ILE A 55 -8.27 -0.53 15.41
C ILE A 55 -6.83 -0.32 15.88
N LYS A 56 -6.10 -1.40 16.19
CA LYS A 56 -4.70 -1.33 16.62
C LYS A 56 -3.82 -0.75 15.51
N VAL A 57 -3.97 -1.23 14.27
CA VAL A 57 -3.21 -0.72 13.14
C VAL A 57 -3.49 0.76 12.92
N LYS A 58 -4.79 1.18 12.91
CA LYS A 58 -5.18 2.58 12.75
C LYS A 58 -4.50 3.51 13.75
N LYS A 59 -4.40 3.10 15.02
CA LYS A 59 -3.82 3.92 16.12
C LYS A 59 -2.35 4.27 15.88
N ILE A 60 -1.60 3.42 15.20
CA ILE A 60 -0.14 3.59 15.02
C ILE A 60 0.24 4.20 13.68
N LEU A 61 -0.72 4.44 12.77
CA LEU A 61 -0.44 5.02 11.45
C LEU A 61 0.06 6.45 11.55
N LEU A 62 1.02 6.80 10.70
CA LEU A 62 1.40 8.19 10.47
C LEU A 62 0.20 8.97 9.93
N LYS A 63 0.09 10.24 10.35
CA LYS A 63 -0.97 11.15 9.88
C LYS A 63 -0.53 11.88 8.60
N SER A 64 -1.45 12.04 7.65
CA SER A 64 -1.25 12.84 6.44
C SER A 64 -2.59 13.12 5.78
N THR A 65 -2.74 14.27 5.17
CA THR A 65 -3.93 14.65 4.38
C THR A 65 -4.12 13.79 3.12
N LYS A 66 -3.07 13.09 2.68
CA LYS A 66 -3.14 12.14 1.55
C LYS A 66 -3.87 10.84 1.89
N ILE A 67 -4.05 10.52 3.19
CA ILE A 67 -4.51 9.19 3.64
C ILE A 67 -6.03 9.11 3.63
N ILE A 68 -6.53 8.05 3.03
CA ILE A 68 -7.92 7.61 3.08
C ILE A 68 -7.94 6.20 3.67
N LEU A 69 -8.67 6.01 4.78
CA LEU A 69 -8.82 4.69 5.39
C LEU A 69 -10.08 4.01 4.89
N ILE A 70 -9.98 2.72 4.61
CA ILE A 70 -11.14 1.87 4.33
C ILE A 70 -10.98 0.54 5.06
N ARG A 71 -12.06 0.07 5.69
CA ARG A 71 -12.08 -1.23 6.36
C ARG A 71 -12.61 -2.29 5.40
N ASN A 72 -11.86 -3.36 5.19
CA ASN A 72 -12.33 -4.58 4.56
C ASN A 72 -12.86 -5.55 5.64
N LYS A 73 -14.17 -5.66 5.79
CA LYS A 73 -14.80 -6.63 6.71
C LYS A 73 -14.60 -8.07 6.27
N ASN A 74 -14.35 -8.29 4.97
CA ASN A 74 -14.18 -9.60 4.35
C ASN A 74 -12.70 -9.97 4.13
N TYR A 75 -11.78 -9.46 4.94
CA TYR A 75 -10.33 -9.66 4.76
C TYR A 75 -9.90 -11.12 4.75
N LYS A 76 -10.64 -12.01 5.43
CA LYS A 76 -10.41 -13.47 5.44
C LYS A 76 -10.58 -14.12 4.06
N LYS A 77 -11.29 -13.47 3.13
CA LYS A 77 -11.47 -13.94 1.74
C LYS A 77 -10.22 -13.74 0.86
N GLY A 78 -9.11 -13.30 1.44
CA GLY A 78 -7.84 -13.16 0.76
C GLY A 78 -7.56 -11.77 0.18
N ILE A 79 -6.42 -11.65 -0.47
CA ILE A 79 -5.86 -10.39 -0.97
C ILE A 79 -6.76 -9.72 -2.02
N SER A 80 -7.40 -10.50 -2.88
CA SER A 80 -8.32 -10.00 -3.93
C SER A 80 -9.48 -9.21 -3.33
N SER A 81 -10.00 -9.65 -2.18
CA SER A 81 -11.03 -8.92 -1.43
C SER A 81 -10.51 -7.53 -1.03
N SER A 82 -9.30 -7.44 -0.48
CA SER A 82 -8.70 -6.17 -0.06
C SER A 82 -8.44 -5.23 -1.25
N ILE A 83 -7.99 -5.76 -2.37
CA ILE A 83 -7.81 -4.99 -3.62
C ILE A 83 -9.16 -4.39 -4.05
N LYS A 84 -10.23 -5.19 -4.10
CA LYS A 84 -11.59 -4.73 -4.45
C LYS A 84 -12.07 -3.59 -3.54
N TYR A 85 -11.79 -3.67 -2.23
CA TYR A 85 -12.13 -2.58 -1.30
C TYR A 85 -11.33 -1.31 -1.59
N GLY A 86 -10.04 -1.43 -1.89
CA GLY A 86 -9.19 -0.29 -2.29
C GLY A 86 -9.68 0.37 -3.58
N LEU A 87 -10.03 -0.43 -4.58
CA LEU A 87 -10.52 0.05 -5.88
C LEU A 87 -11.81 0.87 -5.77
N LYS A 88 -12.68 0.60 -4.78
CA LYS A 88 -13.89 1.42 -4.54
C LYS A 88 -13.59 2.91 -4.26
N LYS A 89 -12.35 3.24 -3.89
CA LYS A 89 -11.92 4.63 -3.65
C LYS A 89 -11.18 5.26 -4.85
N ILE A 90 -10.95 4.50 -5.90
CA ILE A 90 -10.43 5.00 -7.17
C ILE A 90 -11.60 5.65 -7.94
N THR A 91 -11.38 6.85 -8.45
CA THR A 91 -12.38 7.64 -9.16
C THR A 91 -11.95 7.89 -10.60
N LYS A 92 -12.87 8.35 -11.45
CA LYS A 92 -12.57 8.75 -12.85
C LYS A 92 -11.48 9.84 -12.96
N LYS A 93 -11.22 10.59 -11.88
CA LYS A 93 -10.11 11.58 -11.83
C LYS A 93 -8.73 10.94 -11.75
N ASN A 94 -8.64 9.64 -11.45
CA ASN A 94 -7.37 8.92 -11.43
C ASN A 94 -6.94 8.58 -12.86
N LYS A 95 -5.70 8.97 -13.21
CA LYS A 95 -5.03 8.56 -14.46
C LYS A 95 -4.36 7.19 -14.34
N GLY A 96 -4.27 6.69 -13.11
CA GLY A 96 -3.69 5.42 -12.76
C GLY A 96 -3.68 5.21 -11.25
N PHE A 97 -3.38 4.00 -10.83
CA PHE A 97 -3.18 3.66 -9.43
C PHE A 97 -2.07 2.63 -9.28
N MET A 98 -1.55 2.50 -8.07
CA MET A 98 -0.59 1.44 -7.75
C MET A 98 -1.03 0.66 -6.53
N ILE A 99 -0.68 -0.63 -6.50
CA ILE A 99 -0.90 -1.51 -5.36
C ILE A 99 0.45 -1.77 -4.69
N THR A 100 0.50 -1.64 -3.38
CA THR A 100 1.68 -1.95 -2.57
C THR A 100 1.29 -2.67 -1.28
N HIS A 101 2.21 -3.48 -0.78
CA HIS A 101 2.04 -4.22 0.46
C HIS A 101 2.62 -3.45 1.65
N SER A 102 2.00 -3.61 2.81
CA SER A 102 2.38 -2.90 4.04
C SER A 102 3.61 -3.47 4.74
N ASP A 103 4.07 -4.65 4.35
CA ASP A 103 5.23 -5.35 4.92
C ASP A 103 6.51 -5.19 4.09
N MET A 104 6.63 -4.09 3.37
CA MET A 104 7.78 -3.79 2.50
C MET A 104 8.56 -2.56 3.01
N PRO A 105 9.29 -2.67 4.14
CA PRO A 105 9.92 -1.53 4.80
C PRO A 105 11.06 -0.88 4.00
N LEU A 106 11.64 -1.61 3.05
CA LEU A 106 12.80 -1.15 2.26
C LEU A 106 12.40 -0.36 0.99
N ILE A 107 11.12 -0.29 0.66
CA ILE A 107 10.64 0.50 -0.47
C ILE A 107 10.76 1.99 -0.13
N LYS A 108 11.54 2.71 -0.95
CA LYS A 108 11.79 4.15 -0.81
C LYS A 108 10.82 4.96 -1.68
N SER A 109 10.63 6.23 -1.35
CA SER A 109 9.83 7.17 -2.17
C SER A 109 10.32 7.27 -3.62
N SER A 110 11.64 7.14 -3.85
CA SER A 110 12.21 7.09 -5.21
C SER A 110 11.70 5.92 -6.05
N HIS A 111 11.52 4.73 -5.46
CA HIS A 111 10.95 3.57 -6.15
C HIS A 111 9.49 3.83 -6.53
N ILE A 112 8.69 4.37 -5.61
CA ILE A 112 7.30 4.75 -5.84
C ILE A 112 7.20 5.80 -6.94
N ASN A 113 8.09 6.80 -6.93
CA ASN A 113 8.13 7.85 -7.94
C ASN A 113 8.49 7.34 -9.33
N LYS A 114 9.31 6.29 -9.46
CA LYS A 114 9.56 5.64 -10.76
C LYS A 114 8.26 5.06 -11.35
N ILE A 115 7.48 4.33 -10.56
CA ILE A 115 6.17 3.83 -11.01
C ILE A 115 5.21 4.99 -11.31
N TYR A 116 5.18 6.02 -10.47
CA TYR A 116 4.36 7.21 -10.69
C TYR A 116 4.63 7.87 -12.05
N VAL A 117 5.90 8.11 -12.38
CA VAL A 117 6.31 8.70 -13.66
C VAL A 117 5.97 7.79 -14.83
N SER A 118 6.19 6.48 -14.67
CA SER A 118 5.86 5.48 -15.69
C SER A 118 4.36 5.47 -16.01
N LEU A 119 3.49 5.51 -15.00
CA LEU A 119 2.03 5.61 -15.16
C LEU A 119 1.57 6.88 -15.90
N LEU A 120 2.31 7.98 -15.78
CA LEU A 120 1.99 9.20 -16.52
C LEU A 120 2.28 9.09 -18.03
N LYS A 121 3.23 8.25 -18.42
CA LYS A 121 3.63 8.09 -19.83
C LYS A 121 2.62 7.31 -20.69
N LYS A 122 1.61 6.69 -20.08
CA LYS A 122 0.47 5.98 -20.73
C LYS A 122 0.82 4.87 -21.76
N ASN A 123 2.07 4.41 -21.80
CA ASN A 123 2.52 3.50 -22.88
C ASN A 123 2.22 2.03 -22.59
N ASN A 124 1.85 1.68 -21.36
CA ASN A 124 1.60 0.29 -20.94
C ASN A 124 0.45 0.23 -19.94
N LEU A 125 -0.25 -0.91 -19.92
CA LEU A 125 -1.36 -1.15 -19.00
C LEU A 125 -0.88 -1.52 -17.59
N VAL A 126 0.30 -2.13 -17.46
CA VAL A 126 0.86 -2.59 -16.19
C VAL A 126 2.32 -2.16 -16.06
N HIS A 127 2.65 -1.56 -14.93
CA HIS A 127 4.00 -1.08 -14.60
C HIS A 127 4.50 -1.79 -13.35
N VAL A 128 5.64 -2.46 -13.45
CA VAL A 128 6.20 -3.26 -12.35
C VAL A 128 7.62 -2.82 -12.01
N MET A 129 8.00 -3.02 -10.76
CA MET A 129 9.40 -2.96 -10.36
C MET A 129 10.08 -4.30 -10.70
N LYS A 130 11.30 -4.23 -11.25
CA LYS A 130 12.11 -5.41 -11.56
C LYS A 130 13.45 -5.31 -10.85
N TYR A 131 13.87 -6.40 -10.23
CA TYR A 131 15.19 -6.55 -9.65
C TYR A 131 15.72 -7.96 -9.94
N LYS A 132 16.91 -8.07 -10.55
CA LYS A 132 17.55 -9.35 -10.91
C LYS A 132 16.53 -10.35 -11.52
N ASN A 133 15.85 -9.97 -12.58
CA ASN A 133 14.85 -10.79 -13.28
C ASN A 133 13.59 -11.18 -12.48
N ARG A 134 13.41 -10.67 -11.25
CA ARG A 134 12.18 -10.87 -10.45
C ARG A 134 11.30 -9.63 -10.49
N ILE A 135 10.01 -9.85 -10.71
CA ILE A 135 8.99 -8.82 -10.65
C ILE A 135 8.57 -8.63 -9.20
N GLY A 136 8.41 -7.38 -8.77
CA GLY A 136 8.05 -7.03 -7.41
C GLY A 136 7.09 -5.84 -7.30
N ASN A 137 6.70 -5.53 -6.09
CA ASN A 137 5.87 -4.39 -5.75
C ASN A 137 6.71 -3.11 -5.55
N PRO A 138 6.09 -1.92 -5.72
CA PRO A 138 4.69 -1.69 -6.12
C PRO A 138 4.41 -2.03 -7.59
N ILE A 139 3.13 -2.33 -7.88
CA ILE A 139 2.62 -2.57 -9.23
C ILE A 139 1.65 -1.44 -9.57
N GLY A 140 1.84 -0.80 -10.73
CA GLY A 140 0.98 0.28 -11.23
C GLY A 140 0.08 -0.19 -12.38
N PHE A 141 -1.10 0.42 -12.48
CA PHE A 141 -2.15 0.15 -13.47
C PHE A 141 -2.74 1.45 -14.02
#